data_3f35fdf04c92ee906b543bea2993a87f
#
_entry.id   3f35fdf04c92ee906b543bea2993a87f
#
_cell.length_a   1.000
_cell.length_b   1.000
_cell.length_c   1.000
_cell.angle_alpha   90.00
_cell.angle_beta   90.00
_cell.angle_gamma   90.00
#
_symmetry.space_group_name_H-M   'P 1'
#
loop_
_entity.id
_entity.type
_entity.pdbx_description
1 polymer ?
#
loop_
_entity_poly.entity_id
_entity_poly.type
_entity_poly.pdbx_seq_one_letter_code
_entity_poly.pdbx_strand_id
1 'polypeptide(L)'
;MFYYVYKPLAHPEYNNYVSPVTIEERLMHVAEAKRVLGTSVNWLADTMDNVWHEAMGRTPNSELVIDPKGVIVARRAWSDPEELRRDLERFVGAVERPTRIADLDLPTQRPAPTVAKGIVSRVEKPEGMWPIEIEPLLEESGVPFYVKARAEGDPGILADGNGTMYLGFHLDPLYRVHWNNEAGPVKFQLEVPPGVTVVPASGAGPNVEEPADADPREFLIDVTAESVDQPLGLDVFYF
;
A
#
# COMPACT_ATOMS: atom_id res chain seq x y z
N MET A 1 -18.66 -3.19 21.60
CA MET A 1 -18.41 -2.24 20.49
C MET A 1 -17.35 -2.85 19.59
N PHE A 2 -17.48 -2.73 18.27
CA PHE A 2 -16.53 -3.26 17.28
C PHE A 2 -15.76 -2.13 16.63
N TYR A 3 -14.50 -2.38 16.35
CA TYR A 3 -13.63 -1.51 15.56
C TYR A 3 -12.85 -2.34 14.56
N TYR A 4 -12.72 -1.84 13.33
CA TYR A 4 -11.65 -2.23 12.45
C TYR A 4 -10.50 -1.25 12.60
N VAL A 5 -9.27 -1.75 12.62
CA VAL A 5 -8.07 -0.91 12.61
C VAL A 5 -7.37 -1.11 11.28
N TYR A 6 -7.36 -0.06 10.46
CA TYR A 6 -6.61 -0.06 9.21
C TYR A 6 -5.14 0.19 9.53
N LYS A 7 -4.33 -0.75 9.13
CA LYS A 7 -2.87 -0.80 9.30
C LYS A 7 -2.20 -0.70 7.92
N PRO A 8 -0.86 -0.76 7.81
CA PRO A 8 -0.20 -0.89 6.51
C PRO A 8 -0.78 -2.02 5.68
N LEU A 9 -0.79 -1.85 4.36
CA LEU A 9 -1.21 -2.92 3.46
C LEU A 9 -0.28 -4.13 3.64
N ALA A 10 -0.85 -5.30 3.89
CA ALA A 10 -0.10 -6.54 4.00
C ALA A 10 0.51 -6.96 2.66
N HIS A 11 -0.19 -6.64 1.59
CA HIS A 11 0.18 -6.97 0.20
C HIS A 11 -0.03 -5.74 -0.68
N PRO A 12 0.88 -4.77 -0.66
CA PRO A 12 0.84 -3.64 -1.58
C PRO A 12 0.74 -4.14 -3.02
N GLU A 13 0.01 -3.41 -3.86
CA GLU A 13 -0.32 -3.74 -5.25
C GLU A 13 -1.28 -4.91 -5.47
N TYR A 14 -1.58 -5.71 -4.45
CA TYR A 14 -2.66 -6.69 -4.57
C TYR A 14 -4.00 -5.98 -4.78
N ASN A 15 -4.75 -6.39 -5.79
CA ASN A 15 -5.95 -5.68 -6.26
C ASN A 15 -5.69 -4.21 -6.68
N ASN A 16 -4.47 -3.89 -7.06
CA ASN A 16 -4.00 -2.57 -7.48
C ASN A 16 -4.02 -1.47 -6.39
N TYR A 17 -4.20 -1.80 -5.13
CA TYR A 17 -4.03 -0.83 -4.05
C TYR A 17 -2.57 -0.62 -3.74
N VAL A 18 -2.16 0.63 -3.67
CA VAL A 18 -0.78 1.05 -3.38
C VAL A 18 -0.70 1.56 -1.95
N SER A 19 0.42 1.35 -1.28
CA SER A 19 0.60 1.84 0.09
C SER A 19 0.38 3.35 0.18
N PRO A 20 -0.45 3.83 1.12
CA PRO A 20 -0.66 5.25 1.31
C PRO A 20 0.61 5.91 1.85
N VAL A 21 0.92 7.12 1.38
CA VAL A 21 2.08 7.91 1.79
C VAL A 21 1.71 9.07 2.73
N THR A 22 0.41 9.37 2.89
CA THR A 22 -0.09 10.35 3.84
C THR A 22 -1.25 9.78 4.67
N ILE A 23 -1.56 10.44 5.80
CA ILE A 23 -2.70 10.02 6.63
C ILE A 23 -4.03 10.23 5.90
N GLU A 24 -4.15 11.26 5.09
CA GLU A 24 -5.32 11.56 4.27
C GLU A 24 -5.60 10.41 3.29
N GLU A 25 -4.57 9.90 2.62
CA GLU A 25 -4.68 8.74 1.74
C GLU A 25 -5.06 7.47 2.51
N ARG A 26 -4.48 7.28 3.70
CA ARG A 26 -4.85 6.17 4.57
C ARG A 26 -6.33 6.24 4.97
N LEU A 27 -6.85 7.44 5.26
CA LEU A 27 -8.27 7.66 5.53
C LEU A 27 -9.15 7.48 4.30
N MET A 28 -8.66 7.80 3.10
CA MET A 28 -9.36 7.47 1.84
C MET A 28 -9.50 5.96 1.65
N HIS A 29 -8.46 5.18 1.93
CA HIS A 29 -8.53 3.71 1.93
C HIS A 29 -9.60 3.20 2.91
N VAL A 30 -9.65 3.77 4.13
CA VAL A 30 -10.71 3.44 5.11
C VAL A 30 -12.09 3.75 4.56
N ALA A 31 -12.29 4.92 3.97
CA ALA A 31 -13.57 5.32 3.39
C ALA A 31 -14.00 4.37 2.26
N GLU A 32 -13.08 4.01 1.38
CA GLU A 32 -13.34 3.05 0.31
C GLU A 32 -13.66 1.65 0.86
N ALA A 33 -12.90 1.16 1.84
CA ALA A 33 -13.16 -0.12 2.48
C ALA A 33 -14.55 -0.16 3.14
N LYS A 34 -14.95 0.90 3.84
CA LYS A 34 -16.31 1.00 4.41
C LYS A 34 -17.37 0.96 3.33
N ARG A 35 -17.18 1.69 2.24
CA ARG A 35 -18.09 1.73 1.11
C ARG A 35 -18.24 0.35 0.46
N VAL A 36 -17.12 -0.32 0.21
CA VAL A 36 -17.05 -1.63 -0.44
C VAL A 36 -17.68 -2.72 0.42
N LEU A 37 -17.39 -2.72 1.72
CA LEU A 37 -17.89 -3.72 2.66
C LEU A 37 -19.32 -3.43 3.13
N GLY A 38 -19.87 -2.25 2.84
CA GLY A 38 -21.21 -1.85 3.30
C GLY A 38 -21.37 -1.89 4.82
N THR A 39 -20.26 -1.69 5.57
CA THR A 39 -20.26 -1.85 7.01
C THR A 39 -20.50 -0.55 7.76
N SER A 40 -21.29 -0.60 8.83
CA SER A 40 -21.49 0.51 9.79
C SER A 40 -20.54 0.45 10.98
N VAL A 41 -19.64 -0.55 11.03
CA VAL A 41 -18.64 -0.69 12.10
C VAL A 41 -17.69 0.52 12.08
N ASN A 42 -17.26 0.94 13.26
CA ASN A 42 -16.28 2.01 13.36
C ASN A 42 -14.91 1.54 12.88
N TRP A 43 -14.26 2.42 12.12
CA TRP A 43 -12.89 2.21 11.66
C TRP A 43 -11.95 3.22 12.29
N LEU A 44 -10.78 2.75 12.67
CA LEU A 44 -9.64 3.54 13.08
C LEU A 44 -8.55 3.37 12.03
N ALA A 45 -7.78 4.40 11.78
CA ALA A 45 -6.55 4.32 11.01
C ALA A 45 -5.37 4.37 11.97
N ASP A 46 -4.38 3.50 11.76
CA ASP A 46 -3.10 3.61 12.44
C ASP A 46 -2.36 4.88 11.97
N THR A 47 -1.44 5.36 12.76
CA THR A 47 -0.56 6.48 12.41
C THR A 47 0.41 6.08 11.29
N MET A 48 0.99 7.05 10.58
CA MET A 48 1.89 6.74 9.46
C MET A 48 3.16 6.01 9.90
N ASP A 49 3.60 6.20 11.13
CA ASP A 49 4.67 5.45 11.79
C ASP A 49 4.24 4.06 12.32
N ASN A 50 3.00 3.67 12.08
CA ASN A 50 2.47 2.32 12.34
C ASN A 50 2.56 1.87 13.81
N VAL A 51 2.39 2.78 14.76
CA VAL A 51 2.54 2.52 16.20
C VAL A 51 1.68 1.35 16.67
N TRP A 52 0.42 1.30 16.24
CA TRP A 52 -0.48 0.19 16.60
C TRP A 52 -0.02 -1.14 15.98
N HIS A 53 0.34 -1.13 14.69
CA HIS A 53 0.82 -2.32 13.99
C HIS A 53 2.05 -2.91 14.67
N GLU A 54 3.01 -2.08 15.05
CA GLU A 54 4.21 -2.49 15.79
C GLU A 54 3.86 -3.07 17.17
N ALA A 55 3.03 -2.36 17.94
CA ALA A 55 2.62 -2.78 19.28
C ALA A 55 1.83 -4.10 19.26
N MET A 56 1.09 -4.38 18.20
CA MET A 56 0.27 -5.60 18.05
C MET A 56 1.02 -6.76 17.38
N GLY A 57 2.33 -6.65 17.14
CA GLY A 57 3.19 -7.73 16.67
C GLY A 57 3.16 -7.95 15.16
N ARG A 58 2.91 -6.91 14.38
CA ARG A 58 2.97 -6.87 12.91
C ARG A 58 2.11 -7.91 12.18
N THR A 59 1.07 -8.39 12.83
CA THR A 59 0.17 -9.37 12.23
C THR A 59 -0.84 -8.71 11.29
N PRO A 60 -1.03 -9.18 10.05
CA PRO A 60 -1.86 -8.49 9.06
C PRO A 60 -3.36 -8.53 9.39
N ASN A 61 -3.87 -9.61 9.97
CA ASN A 61 -5.30 -9.83 10.21
C ASN A 61 -5.54 -10.32 11.65
N SER A 62 -5.00 -9.61 12.64
CA SER A 62 -5.16 -9.96 14.05
C SER A 62 -6.53 -9.56 14.59
N GLU A 63 -6.96 -10.28 15.61
CA GLU A 63 -8.19 -10.06 16.33
C GLU A 63 -7.92 -9.97 17.84
N LEU A 64 -8.55 -9.02 18.49
CA LEU A 64 -8.50 -8.81 19.95
C LEU A 64 -9.90 -8.69 20.50
N VAL A 65 -10.18 -9.42 21.58
CA VAL A 65 -11.37 -9.22 22.41
C VAL A 65 -10.93 -8.59 23.73
N ILE A 66 -11.50 -7.42 24.02
CA ILE A 66 -11.16 -6.63 25.20
C ILE A 66 -12.40 -6.53 26.09
N ASP A 67 -12.25 -6.84 27.37
CA ASP A 67 -13.33 -6.75 28.35
C ASP A 67 -13.63 -5.27 28.71
N PRO A 68 -14.75 -4.99 29.42
CA PRO A 68 -15.07 -3.63 29.86
C PRO A 68 -14.06 -2.98 30.80
N LYS A 69 -13.12 -3.75 31.36
CA LYS A 69 -12.03 -3.24 32.20
C LYS A 69 -10.76 -2.90 31.41
N GLY A 70 -10.79 -3.10 30.08
CA GLY A 70 -9.64 -2.84 29.22
C GLY A 70 -8.65 -4.01 29.14
N VAL A 71 -9.01 -5.20 29.64
CA VAL A 71 -8.15 -6.37 29.62
C VAL A 71 -8.38 -7.18 28.33
N ILE A 72 -7.31 -7.57 27.63
CA ILE A 72 -7.40 -8.46 26.50
C ILE A 72 -7.73 -9.87 26.99
N VAL A 73 -8.93 -10.35 26.69
CA VAL A 73 -9.44 -11.68 27.11
C VAL A 73 -9.31 -12.74 26.01
N ALA A 74 -9.15 -12.32 24.75
CA ALA A 74 -8.77 -13.20 23.64
C ALA A 74 -7.91 -12.45 22.64
N ARG A 75 -6.92 -13.13 22.06
CA ARG A 75 -6.03 -12.61 21.03
C ARG A 75 -5.75 -13.69 19.99
N ARG A 76 -5.92 -13.32 18.71
CA ARG A 76 -5.58 -14.19 17.58
C ARG A 76 -4.67 -13.44 16.59
N ALA A 77 -3.64 -14.10 16.12
CA ALA A 77 -2.77 -13.56 15.08
C ALA A 77 -3.50 -13.51 13.71
N TRP A 78 -4.50 -14.37 13.56
CA TRP A 78 -5.39 -14.39 12.39
C TRP A 78 -6.83 -14.45 12.87
N SER A 79 -7.68 -13.54 12.36
CA SER A 79 -9.09 -13.47 12.75
C SER A 79 -9.83 -14.72 12.28
N ASP A 80 -10.64 -15.27 13.18
CA ASP A 80 -11.52 -16.42 12.92
C ASP A 80 -12.95 -16.06 13.36
N PRO A 81 -13.86 -15.85 12.40
CA PRO A 81 -15.24 -15.45 12.72
C PRO A 81 -15.99 -16.46 13.60
N GLU A 82 -15.72 -17.76 13.49
CA GLU A 82 -16.40 -18.77 14.28
C GLU A 82 -15.87 -18.80 15.73
N GLU A 83 -14.56 -18.65 15.90
CA GLU A 83 -13.98 -18.49 17.24
C GLU A 83 -14.44 -17.19 17.89
N LEU A 84 -14.50 -16.07 17.12
CA LEU A 84 -15.02 -14.81 17.63
C LEU A 84 -16.48 -14.96 18.08
N ARG A 85 -17.31 -15.66 17.32
CA ARG A 85 -18.69 -15.94 17.70
C ARG A 85 -18.77 -16.69 19.03
N ARG A 86 -17.97 -17.74 19.19
CA ARG A 86 -17.90 -18.51 20.44
C ARG A 86 -17.47 -17.68 21.64
N ASP A 87 -16.47 -16.84 21.46
CA ASP A 87 -16.01 -15.93 22.51
C ASP A 87 -17.11 -14.92 22.89
N LEU A 88 -17.77 -14.32 21.90
CA LEU A 88 -18.86 -13.38 22.16
C LEU A 88 -20.03 -14.05 22.88
N GLU A 89 -20.45 -15.24 22.46
CA GLU A 89 -21.47 -16.02 23.19
C GLU A 89 -21.07 -16.32 24.64
N ARG A 90 -19.80 -16.63 24.85
CA ARG A 90 -19.25 -16.89 26.19
C ARG A 90 -19.24 -15.65 27.08
N PHE A 91 -18.89 -14.46 26.52
CA PHE A 91 -18.70 -13.25 27.34
C PHE A 91 -19.96 -12.41 27.48
N VAL A 92 -20.83 -12.39 26.49
CA VAL A 92 -22.02 -11.53 26.45
C VAL A 92 -23.35 -12.28 26.28
N GLY A 93 -23.30 -13.59 26.09
CA GLY A 93 -24.46 -14.47 25.89
C GLY A 93 -24.83 -14.67 24.42
N ALA A 94 -25.64 -15.69 24.17
CA ALA A 94 -26.11 -16.03 22.83
C ALA A 94 -27.06 -14.97 22.30
N VAL A 95 -26.98 -14.70 20.99
CA VAL A 95 -27.90 -13.80 20.30
C VAL A 95 -29.11 -14.59 19.82
N GLU A 96 -30.31 -14.20 20.22
CA GLU A 96 -31.55 -14.89 19.84
C GLU A 96 -31.78 -14.90 18.32
N ARG A 97 -31.40 -13.82 17.63
CA ARG A 97 -31.54 -13.65 16.18
C ARG A 97 -30.22 -13.18 15.56
N PRO A 98 -29.27 -14.10 15.32
CA PRO A 98 -28.01 -13.71 14.69
C PRO A 98 -28.24 -13.24 13.26
N THR A 99 -27.64 -12.10 12.88
CA THR A 99 -27.64 -11.62 11.51
C THR A 99 -26.89 -12.60 10.61
N ARG A 100 -27.49 -12.97 9.50
CA ARG A 100 -26.90 -13.85 8.48
C ARG A 100 -26.42 -12.99 7.31
N ILE A 101 -25.48 -13.50 6.52
CA ILE A 101 -25.01 -12.80 5.31
C ILE A 101 -26.18 -12.47 4.37
N ALA A 102 -27.17 -13.36 4.26
CA ALA A 102 -28.36 -13.13 3.45
C ALA A 102 -29.27 -12.00 3.95
N ASP A 103 -29.12 -11.62 5.23
CA ASP A 103 -29.90 -10.52 5.84
C ASP A 103 -29.21 -9.16 5.63
N LEU A 104 -27.98 -9.16 5.06
CA LEU A 104 -27.21 -7.97 4.77
C LEU A 104 -27.50 -7.54 3.34
N ASP A 105 -28.04 -6.35 3.18
CA ASP A 105 -28.18 -5.72 1.87
C ASP A 105 -26.81 -5.16 1.42
N LEU A 106 -25.91 -6.07 1.06
CA LEU A 106 -24.56 -5.69 0.64
C LEU A 106 -24.63 -5.08 -0.77
N PRO A 107 -24.02 -3.89 -0.97
CA PRO A 107 -24.03 -3.24 -2.26
C PRO A 107 -23.33 -4.09 -3.31
N THR A 108 -24.01 -4.33 -4.44
CA THR A 108 -23.36 -4.93 -5.61
C THR A 108 -22.34 -3.96 -6.15
N GLN A 109 -21.05 -4.34 -6.10
CA GLN A 109 -20.00 -3.55 -6.69
C GLN A 109 -20.12 -3.58 -8.21
N ARG A 110 -20.26 -2.41 -8.82
CA ARG A 110 -20.03 -2.26 -10.25
C ARG A 110 -18.51 -2.09 -10.44
N PRO A 111 -17.86 -2.89 -11.30
CA PRO A 111 -16.48 -2.65 -11.64
C PRO A 111 -16.34 -1.21 -12.14
N ALA A 112 -15.27 -0.53 -11.71
CA ALA A 112 -14.93 0.76 -12.28
C ALA A 112 -14.69 0.61 -13.79
N PRO A 113 -14.94 1.66 -14.60
CA PRO A 113 -14.54 1.65 -16.00
C PRO A 113 -13.07 1.26 -16.08
N THR A 114 -12.76 0.22 -16.82
CA THR A 114 -11.39 -0.27 -16.95
C THR A 114 -10.69 0.50 -18.07
N VAL A 115 -9.58 1.12 -17.75
CA VAL A 115 -8.56 1.53 -18.71
C VAL A 115 -7.77 0.28 -19.14
N ALA A 116 -7.06 0.33 -20.25
CA ALA A 116 -6.20 -0.75 -20.69
C ALA A 116 -5.18 -1.15 -19.63
N LYS A 117 -4.95 -2.45 -19.48
CA LYS A 117 -3.98 -3.04 -18.54
C LYS A 117 -3.29 -4.23 -19.20
N GLY A 118 -2.06 -4.52 -18.76
CA GLY A 118 -1.27 -5.64 -19.28
C GLY A 118 -0.65 -5.37 -20.63
N ILE A 119 -0.53 -4.09 -21.03
CA ILE A 119 0.12 -3.64 -22.26
C ILE A 119 1.58 -3.25 -22.05
N VAL A 120 1.95 -2.86 -20.83
CA VAL A 120 3.34 -2.62 -20.44
C VAL A 120 3.85 -3.83 -19.68
N SER A 121 4.95 -4.40 -20.18
CA SER A 121 5.59 -5.54 -19.54
C SER A 121 6.13 -5.14 -18.15
N ARG A 122 5.90 -6.01 -17.18
CA ARG A 122 6.48 -5.87 -15.82
C ARG A 122 7.96 -6.24 -15.84
N VAL A 123 8.75 -5.59 -15.01
CA VAL A 123 10.14 -6.02 -14.77
C VAL A 123 10.18 -7.28 -13.91
N GLU A 124 11.14 -8.16 -14.18
CA GLU A 124 11.42 -9.31 -13.31
C GLU A 124 12.29 -8.84 -12.14
N LYS A 125 11.68 -8.74 -10.96
CA LYS A 125 12.40 -8.33 -9.75
C LYS A 125 13.26 -9.47 -9.24
N PRO A 126 14.51 -9.20 -8.79
CA PRO A 126 15.31 -10.16 -8.03
C PRO A 126 14.54 -10.73 -6.83
N GLU A 127 14.83 -11.98 -6.46
CA GLU A 127 14.27 -12.57 -5.26
C GLU A 127 14.79 -11.90 -3.98
N GLY A 128 13.96 -11.87 -2.95
CA GLY A 128 14.37 -11.37 -1.63
C GLY A 128 14.48 -9.85 -1.53
N MET A 129 13.86 -9.11 -2.43
CA MET A 129 13.82 -7.64 -2.33
C MET A 129 13.08 -7.17 -1.07
N TRP A 130 13.60 -6.10 -0.44
CA TRP A 130 13.05 -5.45 0.74
C TRP A 130 12.65 -4.02 0.42
N PRO A 131 11.53 -3.53 0.98
CA PRO A 131 11.12 -2.16 0.79
C PRO A 131 12.17 -1.16 1.29
N ILE A 132 12.45 -0.15 0.45
CA ILE A 132 13.19 1.05 0.83
C ILE A 132 12.15 2.10 1.18
N GLU A 133 12.33 2.77 2.32
CA GLU A 133 11.44 3.83 2.77
C GLU A 133 11.54 5.03 1.83
N ILE A 134 10.38 5.58 1.46
CA ILE A 134 10.26 6.79 0.65
C ILE A 134 9.59 7.85 1.49
N GLU A 135 10.26 8.97 1.71
CA GLU A 135 9.70 10.16 2.35
C GLU A 135 9.28 11.16 1.27
N PRO A 136 7.97 11.40 1.09
CA PRO A 136 7.50 12.37 0.12
C PRO A 136 7.80 13.79 0.58
N LEU A 137 8.47 14.57 -0.25
CA LEU A 137 8.67 16.00 -0.04
C LEU A 137 7.52 16.76 -0.73
N LEU A 138 6.63 17.34 0.05
CA LEU A 138 5.49 18.10 -0.45
C LEU A 138 5.80 19.58 -0.34
N GLU A 139 5.76 20.28 -1.48
CA GLU A 139 5.81 21.75 -1.49
C GLU A 139 4.52 22.36 -0.96
N GLU A 140 3.37 21.69 -1.18
CA GLU A 140 2.06 22.14 -0.71
C GLU A 140 1.30 21.00 0.00
N SER A 141 0.73 21.28 1.17
CA SER A 141 -0.11 20.32 1.87
C SER A 141 -1.46 20.16 1.17
N GLY A 142 -1.94 18.91 1.05
CA GLY A 142 -3.26 18.59 0.50
C GLY A 142 -3.29 18.34 -1.00
N VAL A 143 -2.14 18.35 -1.69
CA VAL A 143 -2.06 17.90 -3.08
C VAL A 143 -2.06 16.36 -3.08
N PRO A 144 -2.99 15.70 -3.82
CA PRO A 144 -3.03 14.25 -3.85
C PRO A 144 -1.87 13.67 -4.67
N PHE A 145 -1.29 12.58 -4.19
CA PHE A 145 -0.33 11.77 -4.95
C PHE A 145 -1.09 10.82 -5.87
N TYR A 146 -1.26 11.20 -7.11
CA TYR A 146 -1.87 10.33 -8.13
C TYR A 146 -0.94 9.19 -8.53
N VAL A 147 0.36 9.42 -8.48
CA VAL A 147 1.41 8.44 -8.76
C VAL A 147 2.16 8.14 -7.48
N LYS A 148 2.20 6.86 -7.10
CA LYS A 148 2.95 6.38 -5.94
C LYS A 148 4.29 5.83 -6.38
N ALA A 149 5.36 6.32 -5.81
CA ALA A 149 6.67 5.70 -5.95
C ALA A 149 6.81 4.52 -4.98
N ARG A 150 7.44 3.47 -5.42
CA ARG A 150 7.84 2.33 -4.62
C ARG A 150 9.28 1.97 -4.94
N ALA A 151 10.10 1.81 -3.93
CA ALA A 151 11.47 1.35 -4.06
C ALA A 151 11.69 0.09 -3.23
N GLU A 152 12.46 -0.84 -3.76
CA GLU A 152 12.88 -2.05 -3.07
C GLU A 152 14.36 -2.31 -3.41
N GLY A 153 15.14 -2.74 -2.44
CA GLY A 153 16.53 -3.13 -2.62
C GLY A 153 16.71 -4.64 -2.50
N ASP A 154 17.60 -5.20 -3.26
CA ASP A 154 18.00 -6.58 -3.08
C ASP A 154 18.86 -6.76 -1.81
N PRO A 155 19.09 -8.00 -1.35
CA PRO A 155 19.90 -8.24 -0.14
C PRO A 155 21.34 -7.69 -0.22
N GLY A 156 21.92 -7.55 -1.39
CA GLY A 156 23.28 -7.03 -1.58
C GLY A 156 23.36 -5.55 -1.23
N ILE A 157 22.38 -4.73 -1.63
CA ILE A 157 22.31 -3.31 -1.24
C ILE A 157 22.35 -3.18 0.28
N LEU A 158 21.57 -4.00 1.01
CA LEU A 158 21.49 -3.92 2.46
C LEU A 158 22.73 -4.45 3.17
N ALA A 159 23.47 -5.38 2.55
CA ALA A 159 24.64 -6.01 3.15
C ALA A 159 25.91 -5.21 2.95
N ASP A 160 26.18 -4.74 1.74
CA ASP A 160 27.46 -4.10 1.37
C ASP A 160 27.31 -2.90 0.43
N GLY A 161 26.08 -2.43 0.20
CA GLY A 161 25.79 -1.29 -0.66
C GLY A 161 25.83 -1.59 -2.16
N ASN A 162 25.95 -2.86 -2.57
CA ASN A 162 26.06 -3.24 -3.96
C ASN A 162 24.90 -4.15 -4.37
N GLY A 163 24.14 -3.78 -5.39
CA GLY A 163 23.05 -4.61 -5.87
C GLY A 163 22.09 -3.87 -6.78
N THR A 164 20.87 -4.43 -6.89
CA THR A 164 19.81 -3.89 -7.74
C THR A 164 18.70 -3.28 -6.89
N MET A 165 18.35 -2.04 -7.21
CA MET A 165 17.16 -1.37 -6.69
C MET A 165 16.03 -1.46 -7.73
N TYR A 166 14.86 -1.88 -7.28
CA TYR A 166 13.63 -1.70 -8.03
C TYR A 166 13.04 -0.32 -7.74
N LEU A 167 12.61 0.38 -8.77
CA LEU A 167 11.85 1.62 -8.68
C LEU A 167 10.59 1.50 -9.52
N GLY A 168 9.43 1.60 -8.88
CA GLY A 168 8.13 1.48 -9.53
C GLY A 168 7.25 2.71 -9.32
N PHE A 169 6.56 3.14 -10.36
CA PHE A 169 5.55 4.19 -10.33
C PHE A 169 4.19 3.59 -10.58
N HIS A 170 3.30 3.70 -9.61
CA HIS A 170 1.98 3.07 -9.58
C HIS A 170 0.89 4.12 -9.46
N LEU A 171 -0.14 4.00 -10.28
CA LEU A 171 -1.34 4.83 -10.16
C LEU A 171 -2.20 4.33 -8.99
N ASP A 172 -2.62 5.25 -8.12
CA ASP A 172 -3.53 4.89 -7.03
C ASP A 172 -4.96 4.72 -7.57
N PRO A 173 -5.56 3.51 -7.46
CA PRO A 173 -6.87 3.23 -8.02
C PRO A 173 -8.00 4.04 -7.37
N LEU A 174 -7.79 4.61 -6.18
CA LEU A 174 -8.78 5.46 -5.51
C LEU A 174 -9.05 6.75 -6.27
N TYR A 175 -8.06 7.28 -6.95
CA TYR A 175 -8.19 8.50 -7.76
C TYR A 175 -8.75 8.24 -9.15
N ARG A 176 -8.84 6.98 -9.59
CA ARG A 176 -9.32 6.58 -10.92
C ARG A 176 -8.60 7.30 -12.06
N VAL A 177 -7.32 7.55 -11.87
CA VAL A 177 -6.42 8.17 -12.86
C VAL A 177 -5.81 7.12 -13.79
N HIS A 178 -5.23 7.58 -14.87
CA HIS A 178 -4.53 6.76 -15.86
C HIS A 178 -3.35 7.57 -16.42
N TRP A 179 -2.39 6.86 -17.00
CA TRP A 179 -1.33 7.51 -17.75
C TRP A 179 -1.89 8.16 -19.00
N ASN A 180 -1.51 9.40 -19.25
CA ASN A 180 -1.80 10.08 -20.51
C ASN A 180 -0.62 9.85 -21.48
N ASN A 181 -0.70 8.78 -22.26
CA ASN A 181 0.38 8.39 -23.18
C ASN A 181 0.55 9.36 -24.36
N GLU A 182 -0.45 10.18 -24.64
CA GLU A 182 -0.35 11.23 -25.66
C GLU A 182 0.53 12.41 -25.22
N ALA A 183 0.65 12.64 -23.89
CA ALA A 183 1.49 13.71 -23.36
C ALA A 183 2.96 13.30 -23.18
N GLY A 184 3.25 12.03 -23.30
CA GLY A 184 4.59 11.46 -23.15
C GLY A 184 4.76 10.60 -21.91
N PRO A 185 5.85 9.82 -21.83
CA PRO A 185 6.08 8.89 -20.74
C PRO A 185 6.49 9.59 -19.44
N VAL A 186 6.22 8.92 -18.31
CA VAL A 186 6.81 9.32 -17.03
C VAL A 186 8.33 9.34 -17.13
N LYS A 187 8.94 10.30 -16.46
CA LYS A 187 10.41 10.40 -16.37
C LYS A 187 10.81 10.50 -14.91
N PHE A 188 11.98 9.98 -14.60
CA PHE A 188 12.58 10.12 -13.27
C PHE A 188 14.03 10.57 -13.37
N GLN A 189 14.50 11.20 -12.31
CA GLN A 189 15.91 11.54 -12.09
C GLN A 189 16.24 11.26 -10.61
N LEU A 190 17.39 10.58 -10.40
CA LEU A 190 17.92 10.33 -9.08
C LEU A 190 19.06 11.33 -8.80
N GLU A 191 18.97 12.00 -7.67
CA GLU A 191 20.05 12.79 -7.11
C GLU A 191 20.81 11.89 -6.12
N VAL A 192 22.11 11.70 -6.40
CA VAL A 192 22.96 10.79 -5.62
C VAL A 192 23.94 11.54 -4.75
N PRO A 193 24.08 11.19 -3.48
CA PRO A 193 25.10 11.77 -2.62
C PRO A 193 26.51 11.27 -2.99
N PRO A 194 27.57 11.94 -2.50
CA PRO A 194 28.95 11.47 -2.67
C PRO A 194 29.12 10.03 -2.16
N GLY A 195 29.88 9.20 -2.88
CA GLY A 195 30.08 7.79 -2.52
C GLY A 195 28.98 6.84 -2.96
N VAL A 196 27.95 7.33 -3.66
CA VAL A 196 26.89 6.52 -4.26
C VAL A 196 26.94 6.65 -5.77
N THR A 197 26.79 5.54 -6.46
CA THR A 197 26.61 5.47 -7.92
C THR A 197 25.35 4.67 -8.23
N VAL A 198 24.50 5.18 -9.12
CA VAL A 198 23.32 4.50 -9.63
C VAL A 198 23.31 4.46 -11.14
N VAL A 199 22.88 3.35 -11.73
CA VAL A 199 22.84 3.17 -13.18
C VAL A 199 21.55 2.45 -13.58
N PRO A 200 20.64 3.12 -14.33
CA PRO A 200 20.70 4.51 -14.78
C PRO A 200 20.31 5.49 -13.65
N ALA A 201 20.92 6.69 -13.63
CA ALA A 201 20.54 7.76 -12.71
C ALA A 201 19.27 8.53 -13.15
N SER A 202 18.82 8.31 -14.37
CA SER A 202 17.58 8.87 -14.92
C SER A 202 16.99 7.93 -15.96
N GLY A 203 15.69 8.00 -16.16
CA GLY A 203 15.02 7.17 -17.14
C GLY A 203 13.66 7.70 -17.55
N ALA A 204 13.08 7.05 -18.55
CA ALA A 204 11.73 7.31 -19.00
C ALA A 204 10.98 5.99 -19.13
N GLY A 205 9.68 6.01 -18.87
CA GLY A 205 8.81 4.89 -19.16
C GLY A 205 8.74 4.56 -20.64
N PRO A 206 8.16 3.43 -21.02
CA PRO A 206 7.99 3.06 -22.40
C PRO A 206 7.04 4.03 -23.11
N ASN A 207 7.24 4.20 -24.42
CA ASN A 207 6.22 4.77 -25.26
C ASN A 207 5.12 3.71 -25.49
N VAL A 208 3.88 4.09 -25.26
CA VAL A 208 2.72 3.22 -25.36
C VAL A 208 1.78 3.78 -26.44
N GLU A 209 1.32 2.94 -27.36
CA GLU A 209 0.44 3.34 -28.47
C GLU A 209 -1.00 3.62 -28.00
N GLU A 210 -1.46 2.90 -26.94
CA GLU A 210 -2.76 3.15 -26.36
C GLU A 210 -2.81 4.55 -25.74
N PRO A 211 -3.85 5.36 -26.00
CA PRO A 211 -3.92 6.72 -25.48
C PRO A 211 -3.86 6.82 -23.96
N ALA A 212 -4.35 5.78 -23.27
CA ALA A 212 -4.37 5.71 -21.83
C ALA A 212 -4.28 4.28 -21.32
N ASP A 213 -3.51 4.06 -20.27
CA ASP A 213 -3.42 2.78 -19.57
C ASP A 213 -3.21 2.96 -18.06
N ALA A 214 -3.25 1.86 -17.30
CA ALA A 214 -3.05 1.87 -15.86
C ALA A 214 -1.93 0.90 -15.41
N ASP A 215 -1.04 0.49 -16.29
CA ASP A 215 0.06 -0.38 -15.92
C ASP A 215 1.15 0.38 -15.16
N PRO A 216 1.82 -0.25 -14.20
CA PRO A 216 2.97 0.36 -13.53
C PRO A 216 4.09 0.70 -14.52
N ARG A 217 4.86 1.71 -14.17
CA ARG A 217 6.12 2.05 -14.83
C ARG A 217 7.25 1.64 -13.92
N GLU A 218 8.05 0.67 -14.34
CA GLU A 218 9.00 -0.02 -13.48
C GLU A 218 10.40 -0.01 -14.06
N PHE A 219 11.40 0.08 -13.15
CA PHE A 219 12.80 0.16 -13.51
C PHE A 219 13.64 -0.67 -12.54
N LEU A 220 14.69 -1.29 -13.07
CA LEU A 220 15.77 -1.86 -12.27
C LEU A 220 17.00 -0.96 -12.40
N ILE A 221 17.61 -0.65 -11.29
CA ILE A 221 18.69 0.33 -11.17
C ILE A 221 19.82 -0.32 -10.41
N ASP A 222 21.00 -0.41 -11.01
CA ASP A 222 22.17 -0.90 -10.32
C ASP A 222 22.70 0.18 -9.37
N VAL A 223 22.95 -0.20 -8.13
CA VAL A 223 23.42 0.69 -7.06
C VAL A 223 24.75 0.19 -6.55
N THR A 224 25.69 1.14 -6.37
CA THR A 224 26.94 0.93 -5.66
C THR A 224 27.11 2.07 -4.68
N ALA A 225 27.20 1.77 -3.38
CA ALA A 225 27.30 2.76 -2.32
C ALA A 225 28.38 2.36 -1.30
N GLU A 226 29.17 3.34 -0.85
CA GLU A 226 30.13 3.15 0.25
C GLU A 226 29.43 3.05 1.61
N SER A 227 28.21 3.57 1.72
CA SER A 227 27.32 3.50 2.91
C SER A 227 25.86 3.47 2.47
N VAL A 228 25.05 2.64 3.13
CA VAL A 228 23.63 2.46 2.86
C VAL A 228 22.71 3.43 3.62
N ASP A 229 23.28 4.26 4.51
CA ASP A 229 22.50 5.18 5.36
C ASP A 229 22.27 6.56 4.72
N GLN A 230 22.63 6.74 3.46
CA GLN A 230 22.49 8.03 2.79
C GLN A 230 21.22 8.06 1.94
N PRO A 231 20.38 9.11 2.09
CA PRO A 231 19.18 9.23 1.26
C PRO A 231 19.52 9.58 -0.19
N LEU A 232 18.74 9.03 -1.12
CA LEU A 232 18.71 9.43 -2.53
C LEU A 232 17.58 10.42 -2.74
N GLY A 233 17.80 11.48 -3.51
CA GLY A 233 16.73 12.33 -4.02
C GLY A 233 16.07 11.68 -5.25
N LEU A 234 14.76 11.81 -5.37
CA LEU A 234 14.00 11.32 -6.52
C LEU A 234 13.04 12.39 -7.02
N ASP A 235 13.30 12.88 -8.22
CA ASP A 235 12.37 13.71 -8.96
C ASP A 235 11.57 12.87 -9.97
N VAL A 236 10.26 13.10 -10.02
CA VAL A 236 9.35 12.39 -10.92
C VAL A 236 8.53 13.38 -11.72
N PHE A 237 8.53 13.22 -13.04
CA PHE A 237 7.79 14.06 -13.99
C PHE A 237 6.76 13.20 -14.73
N TYR A 238 5.48 13.53 -14.63
CA TYR A 238 4.38 12.82 -15.29
C TYR A 238 3.24 13.76 -15.67
N PHE A 239 2.37 13.30 -16.60
CA PHE A 239 1.25 14.07 -17.14
C PHE A 239 -0.05 13.26 -17.11
#